data_2857c825fb78f5f8c2d9307400f885dc
#
_entry.id   2857c825fb78f5f8c2d9307400f885dc
#
_cell.length_a   1.000
_cell.length_b   1.000
_cell.length_c   1.000
_cell.angle_alpha   90.00
_cell.angle_beta   90.00
_cell.angle_gamma   90.00
#
_symmetry.space_group_name_H-M   'P 1'
#
loop_
_entity.id
_entity.type
_entity.pdbx_description
1 polymer ?
#
loop_
_entity_poly.entity_id
_entity_poly.type
_entity_poly.pdbx_seq_one_letter_code
_entity_poly.pdbx_strand_id
1 'polypeptide(L)'
;RGDNSVPIFRLGEVLLNYAEAKAELNNGSLSQEDWNLTVGALRNRAGVKNIWPEDTANYKPDQWLIDYYAQAEGAAITNLSNTILEIRRERVTELILENLRVDDLYRWHCANLIALRDTEKGWKGVYLSADEVKNGMEFNGYTYTFTAADTNPNNYCIGTSMSDNNWTLTDGDHGYLVYHEDLRFDERMYVRPIPSAALSLNT
;
A
#
# COMPACT_ATOMS: atom_id res chain seq x y z
N ARG A 1 -17.91 8.01 25.91
CA ARG A 1 -17.79 8.76 24.64
C ARG A 1 -16.63 9.71 24.81
N GLY A 2 -15.55 9.52 24.07
CA GLY A 2 -14.45 10.49 24.04
C GLY A 2 -14.87 11.69 23.19
N ASP A 3 -14.67 12.89 23.67
CA ASP A 3 -14.91 14.14 22.94
C ASP A 3 -13.78 14.46 21.94
N ASN A 4 -13.11 13.42 21.41
CA ASN A 4 -12.04 13.60 20.45
C ASN A 4 -12.62 13.95 19.08
N SER A 5 -12.32 15.15 18.60
CA SER A 5 -12.61 15.55 17.21
C SER A 5 -11.84 14.62 16.26
N VAL A 6 -12.53 14.18 15.21
CA VAL A 6 -11.88 13.42 14.13
C VAL A 6 -11.09 14.39 13.26
N PRO A 7 -9.77 14.25 13.11
CA PRO A 7 -9.01 15.10 12.23
C PRO A 7 -9.45 14.85 10.76
N ILE A 8 -9.74 15.92 10.03
CA ILE A 8 -10.08 15.86 8.59
C ILE A 8 -8.79 15.93 7.76
N PHE A 9 -7.84 16.75 8.19
CA PHE A 9 -6.52 16.89 7.58
C PHE A 9 -5.45 16.85 8.67
N ARG A 10 -4.26 16.43 8.30
CA ARG A 10 -3.10 16.55 9.18
C ARG A 10 -1.89 17.14 8.42
N LEU A 11 -0.99 17.76 9.18
CA LEU A 11 0.16 18.44 8.62
C LEU A 11 1.03 17.52 7.73
N GLY A 12 1.17 16.24 8.09
CA GLY A 12 1.94 15.27 7.29
C GLY A 12 1.42 15.16 5.86
N GLU A 13 0.10 15.10 5.67
CA GLU A 13 -0.52 15.09 4.34
C GLU A 13 -0.23 16.38 3.57
N VAL A 14 -0.38 17.55 4.21
CA VAL A 14 -0.11 18.84 3.58
C VAL A 14 1.34 18.96 3.12
N LEU A 15 2.29 18.53 3.95
CA LEU A 15 3.72 18.55 3.60
C LEU A 15 4.02 17.63 2.40
N LEU A 16 3.39 16.45 2.35
CA LEU A 16 3.57 15.51 1.25
C LEU A 16 2.90 15.99 -0.04
N ASN A 17 1.73 16.61 0.06
CA ASN A 17 1.06 17.25 -1.09
C ASN A 17 1.92 18.39 -1.66
N TYR A 18 2.53 19.21 -0.80
CA TYR A 18 3.44 20.27 -1.22
C TYR A 18 4.70 19.70 -1.90
N ALA A 19 5.34 18.69 -1.29
CA ALA A 19 6.53 18.06 -1.85
C ALA A 19 6.29 17.50 -3.24
N GLU A 20 5.18 16.77 -3.40
CA GLU A 20 4.80 16.17 -4.68
C GLU A 20 4.51 17.24 -5.74
N ALA A 21 3.69 18.23 -5.42
CA ALA A 21 3.35 19.31 -6.36
C ALA A 21 4.60 20.09 -6.81
N LYS A 22 5.53 20.36 -5.90
CA LYS A 22 6.79 21.05 -6.23
C LYS A 22 7.70 20.18 -7.10
N ALA A 23 7.80 18.89 -6.79
CA ALA A 23 8.60 17.96 -7.58
C ALA A 23 8.03 17.80 -8.99
N GLU A 24 6.72 17.64 -9.13
CA GLU A 24 6.05 17.56 -10.45
C GLU A 24 6.27 18.84 -11.29
N LEU A 25 6.15 20.01 -10.70
CA LEU A 25 6.41 21.29 -11.37
C LEU A 25 7.88 21.45 -11.82
N ASN A 26 8.81 20.76 -11.14
CA ASN A 26 10.26 20.84 -11.43
C ASN A 26 10.78 19.57 -12.12
N ASN A 27 10.00 18.94 -12.98
CA ASN A 27 10.39 17.75 -13.73
C ASN A 27 10.90 16.59 -12.85
N GLY A 28 10.27 16.38 -11.71
CA GLY A 28 10.61 15.32 -10.78
C GLY A 28 11.72 15.66 -9.79
N SER A 29 12.14 16.91 -9.70
CA SER A 29 13.21 17.38 -8.82
C SER A 29 12.65 18.20 -7.66
N LEU A 30 13.27 18.09 -6.48
CA LEU A 30 12.93 18.86 -5.29
C LEU A 30 14.20 19.45 -4.67
N SER A 31 14.21 20.75 -4.35
CA SER A 31 15.35 21.37 -3.68
C SER A 31 15.61 20.71 -2.31
N GLN A 32 16.86 20.74 -1.86
CA GLN A 32 17.21 20.23 -0.53
C GLN A 32 16.45 20.96 0.60
N GLU A 33 16.21 22.26 0.40
CA GLU A 33 15.43 23.07 1.35
C GLU A 33 13.98 22.56 1.44
N ASP A 34 13.30 22.42 0.29
CA ASP A 34 11.91 21.89 0.24
C ASP A 34 11.85 20.43 0.74
N TRP A 35 12.86 19.62 0.41
CA TRP A 35 12.97 18.26 0.94
C TRP A 35 13.04 18.25 2.46
N ASN A 36 13.91 19.05 3.05
CA ASN A 36 14.10 19.12 4.50
C ASN A 36 12.86 19.66 5.20
N LEU A 37 12.14 20.59 4.57
CA LEU A 37 10.89 21.14 5.10
C LEU A 37 9.74 20.12 5.08
N THR A 38 9.75 19.18 4.19
CA THR A 38 8.65 18.23 3.91
C THR A 38 8.99 16.80 4.32
N VAL A 39 9.41 15.97 3.37
CA VAL A 39 9.75 14.56 3.61
C VAL A 39 10.82 14.41 4.68
N GLY A 40 11.83 15.26 4.67
CA GLY A 40 12.90 15.27 5.66
C GLY A 40 12.39 15.55 7.06
N ALA A 41 11.43 16.48 7.22
CA ALA A 41 10.81 16.77 8.52
C ALA A 41 10.04 15.56 9.06
N LEU A 42 9.30 14.85 8.22
CA LEU A 42 8.56 13.65 8.60
C LEU A 42 9.50 12.51 9.01
N ARG A 43 10.54 12.26 8.22
CA ARG A 43 11.57 11.25 8.52
C ARG A 43 12.32 11.55 9.82
N ASN A 44 12.71 12.80 10.03
CA ASN A 44 13.38 13.22 11.26
C ASN A 44 12.48 13.01 12.48
N ARG A 45 11.19 13.35 12.38
CA ARG A 45 10.21 13.09 13.44
C ARG A 45 10.09 11.60 13.77
N ALA A 46 10.08 10.75 12.71
CA ALA A 46 9.97 9.30 12.85
C ALA A 46 11.29 8.62 13.25
N GLY A 47 12.40 9.35 13.34
CA GLY A 47 13.73 8.77 13.62
C GLY A 47 14.26 7.91 12.44
N VAL A 48 13.76 8.12 11.24
CA VAL A 48 14.15 7.39 10.03
C VAL A 48 15.27 8.16 9.32
N LYS A 49 16.18 7.41 8.67
CA LYS A 49 17.29 8.00 7.91
C LYS A 49 16.77 8.94 6.83
N ASN A 50 17.18 10.20 6.90
CA ASN A 50 16.81 11.22 5.94
C ASN A 50 17.97 11.47 4.97
N ILE A 51 17.85 11.00 3.73
CA ILE A 51 18.77 11.29 2.64
C ILE A 51 17.99 11.93 1.51
N TRP A 52 18.45 13.08 1.05
CA TRP A 52 17.88 13.75 -0.11
C TRP A 52 18.20 12.97 -1.39
N PRO A 53 17.23 12.62 -2.24
CA PRO A 53 17.45 11.74 -3.39
C PRO A 53 18.39 12.30 -4.48
N GLU A 54 18.62 13.61 -4.51
CA GLU A 54 19.53 14.25 -5.45
C GLU A 54 20.96 14.39 -4.90
N ASP A 55 21.20 14.00 -3.66
CA ASP A 55 22.54 13.76 -3.12
C ASP A 55 23.11 12.44 -3.65
N THR A 56 23.58 12.45 -4.87
CA THR A 56 24.08 11.26 -5.58
C THR A 56 25.26 10.58 -4.90
N ALA A 57 25.95 11.26 -3.97
CA ALA A 57 27.03 10.69 -3.20
C ALA A 57 26.55 9.75 -2.09
N ASN A 58 25.42 10.08 -1.46
CA ASN A 58 24.91 9.37 -0.29
C ASN A 58 23.60 8.62 -0.55
N TYR A 59 22.82 9.03 -1.55
CA TYR A 59 21.58 8.37 -1.92
C TYR A 59 21.85 7.16 -2.82
N LYS A 60 21.16 6.08 -2.54
CA LYS A 60 21.12 4.88 -3.39
C LYS A 60 19.66 4.61 -3.77
N PRO A 61 19.35 4.54 -5.09
CA PRO A 61 18.02 4.19 -5.55
C PRO A 61 17.58 2.84 -4.99
N ASP A 62 16.33 2.76 -4.59
CA ASP A 62 15.72 1.50 -4.17
C ASP A 62 15.18 0.76 -5.39
N GLN A 63 15.88 -0.29 -5.77
CA GLN A 63 15.51 -1.09 -6.93
C GLN A 63 14.13 -1.76 -6.76
N TRP A 64 13.76 -2.16 -5.55
CA TRP A 64 12.45 -2.72 -5.28
C TRP A 64 11.32 -1.72 -5.61
N LEU A 65 11.50 -0.45 -5.20
CA LEU A 65 10.53 0.61 -5.43
C LEU A 65 10.41 0.95 -6.92
N ILE A 66 11.54 1.01 -7.61
CA ILE A 66 11.58 1.20 -9.07
C ILE A 66 10.81 0.09 -9.78
N ASP A 67 11.14 -1.16 -9.47
CA ASP A 67 10.50 -2.33 -10.10
C ASP A 67 9.02 -2.46 -9.73
N TYR A 68 8.62 -2.03 -8.52
CA TYR A 68 7.21 -2.02 -8.13
C TYR A 68 6.41 -1.07 -9.04
N TYR A 69 6.85 0.17 -9.21
CA TYR A 69 6.16 1.12 -10.08
C TYR A 69 6.33 0.82 -11.56
N ALA A 70 7.37 0.09 -11.97
CA ALA A 70 7.54 -0.36 -13.35
C ALA A 70 6.45 -1.36 -13.82
N GLN A 71 5.73 -1.98 -12.87
CA GLN A 71 4.61 -2.87 -13.17
C GLN A 71 3.29 -2.11 -13.43
N ALA A 72 3.28 -0.80 -13.25
CA ALA A 72 2.11 -0.01 -13.55
C ALA A 72 1.86 0.04 -15.07
N GLU A 73 0.62 -0.14 -15.46
CA GLU A 73 0.18 -0.06 -16.85
C GLU A 73 -0.14 1.40 -17.19
N GLY A 74 0.52 1.96 -18.18
CA GLY A 74 0.26 3.29 -18.69
C GLY A 74 1.52 4.11 -18.96
N ALA A 75 1.45 4.96 -19.99
CA ALA A 75 2.59 5.76 -20.47
C ALA A 75 3.07 6.85 -19.48
N ALA A 76 2.28 7.16 -18.45
CA ALA A 76 2.59 8.23 -17.51
C ALA A 76 3.66 7.86 -16.46
N ILE A 77 4.12 6.60 -16.43
CA ILE A 77 4.93 6.06 -15.33
C ILE A 77 6.36 5.71 -15.76
N THR A 78 6.63 5.74 -17.05
CA THR A 78 7.99 5.58 -17.58
C THR A 78 8.82 6.80 -17.19
N ASN A 79 9.86 6.58 -16.40
CA ASN A 79 10.85 7.59 -15.93
C ASN A 79 10.47 8.40 -14.69
N LEU A 80 9.91 7.77 -13.67
CA LEU A 80 9.79 8.41 -12.35
C LEU A 80 11.19 8.71 -11.79
N SER A 81 11.41 9.95 -11.38
CA SER A 81 12.64 10.33 -10.67
C SER A 81 12.71 9.65 -9.30
N ASN A 82 13.93 9.51 -8.78
CA ASN A 82 14.13 9.01 -7.41
C ASN A 82 13.40 9.87 -6.37
N THR A 83 13.32 11.17 -6.58
CA THR A 83 12.62 12.10 -5.71
C THR A 83 11.12 11.82 -5.67
N ILE A 84 10.48 11.63 -6.84
CA ILE A 84 9.06 11.27 -6.91
C ILE A 84 8.81 9.91 -6.27
N LEU A 85 9.65 8.91 -6.54
CA LEU A 85 9.54 7.59 -5.94
C LEU A 85 9.62 7.63 -4.39
N GLU A 86 10.54 8.41 -3.85
CA GLU A 86 10.70 8.58 -2.41
C GLU A 86 9.52 9.34 -1.77
N ILE A 87 8.98 10.36 -2.46
CA ILE A 87 7.76 11.05 -2.01
C ILE A 87 6.57 10.06 -1.99
N ARG A 88 6.41 9.24 -3.03
CA ARG A 88 5.37 8.22 -3.08
C ARG A 88 5.53 7.17 -1.99
N ARG A 89 6.76 6.75 -1.67
CA ARG A 89 7.06 5.87 -0.54
C ARG A 89 6.62 6.51 0.77
N GLU A 90 7.02 7.76 0.99
CA GLU A 90 6.70 8.46 2.23
C GLU A 90 5.19 8.62 2.41
N ARG A 91 4.46 8.86 1.33
CA ARG A 91 2.98 8.90 1.37
C ARG A 91 2.39 7.57 1.85
N VAL A 92 2.92 6.45 1.37
CA VAL A 92 2.43 5.12 1.79
C VAL A 92 2.70 4.87 3.28
N THR A 93 3.88 5.21 3.77
CA THR A 93 4.28 4.93 5.15
C THR A 93 3.69 5.93 6.13
N GLU A 94 3.67 7.20 5.80
CA GLU A 94 3.17 8.27 6.66
C GLU A 94 1.64 8.28 6.76
N LEU A 95 0.93 7.97 5.65
CA LEU A 95 -0.53 8.04 5.56
C LEU A 95 -1.21 6.65 5.64
N ILE A 96 -0.50 5.68 6.19
CA ILE A 96 -1.04 4.31 6.34
C ILE A 96 -2.33 4.32 7.16
N LEU A 97 -3.34 3.55 6.71
CA LEU A 97 -4.68 3.45 7.31
C LEU A 97 -5.53 4.75 7.27
N GLU A 98 -5.09 5.78 6.54
CA GLU A 98 -5.86 7.03 6.36
C GLU A 98 -6.72 7.02 5.08
N ASN A 99 -6.83 5.86 4.43
CA ASN A 99 -7.66 5.64 3.24
C ASN A 99 -7.27 6.47 2.00
N LEU A 100 -6.04 6.99 1.95
CA LEU A 100 -5.54 7.82 0.85
C LEU A 100 -4.83 7.01 -0.25
N ARG A 101 -4.42 5.76 0.05
CA ARG A 101 -3.61 4.97 -0.88
C ARG A 101 -4.30 4.67 -2.20
N VAL A 102 -5.58 4.34 -2.18
CA VAL A 102 -6.34 4.03 -3.39
C VAL A 102 -6.44 5.27 -4.28
N ASP A 103 -6.78 6.42 -3.70
CA ASP A 103 -6.86 7.68 -4.43
C ASP A 103 -5.51 8.10 -5.02
N ASP A 104 -4.41 7.88 -4.29
CA ASP A 104 -3.05 8.10 -4.79
C ASP A 104 -2.74 7.24 -6.02
N LEU A 105 -3.05 5.95 -5.98
CA LEU A 105 -2.82 5.05 -7.11
C LEU A 105 -3.67 5.44 -8.33
N TYR A 106 -4.91 5.88 -8.13
CA TYR A 106 -5.77 6.36 -9.20
C TYR A 106 -5.24 7.65 -9.84
N ARG A 107 -4.90 8.67 -9.04
CA ARG A 107 -4.40 9.94 -9.57
C ARG A 107 -3.01 9.84 -10.20
N TRP A 108 -2.20 8.86 -9.78
CA TRP A 108 -0.92 8.54 -10.41
C TRP A 108 -1.04 7.63 -11.63
N HIS A 109 -2.25 7.25 -12.01
CA HIS A 109 -2.53 6.32 -13.11
C HIS A 109 -1.81 4.97 -12.98
N CYS A 110 -1.75 4.44 -11.78
CA CYS A 110 -1.14 3.15 -11.46
C CYS A 110 -2.03 2.26 -10.58
N ALA A 111 -3.34 2.38 -10.75
CA ALA A 111 -4.31 1.64 -9.94
C ALA A 111 -4.29 0.13 -10.21
N ASN A 112 -3.77 -0.32 -11.35
CA ASN A 112 -3.52 -1.74 -11.62
C ASN A 112 -2.61 -2.40 -10.57
N LEU A 113 -1.76 -1.61 -9.88
CA LEU A 113 -0.90 -2.12 -8.80
C LEU A 113 -1.71 -2.66 -7.60
N ILE A 114 -3.00 -2.28 -7.47
CA ILE A 114 -3.91 -2.86 -6.47
C ILE A 114 -4.17 -4.34 -6.76
N ALA A 115 -4.17 -4.74 -8.03
CA ALA A 115 -4.43 -6.10 -8.46
C ALA A 115 -3.20 -7.03 -8.41
N LEU A 116 -2.00 -6.51 -8.13
CA LEU A 116 -0.78 -7.32 -8.04
C LEU A 116 -0.79 -8.14 -6.75
N ARG A 117 -1.19 -9.41 -6.83
CA ARG A 117 -1.24 -10.34 -5.69
C ARG A 117 -0.26 -11.49 -5.81
N ASP A 118 -0.13 -12.07 -6.98
CA ASP A 118 0.64 -13.31 -7.22
C ASP A 118 2.10 -13.07 -7.61
N THR A 119 2.60 -11.85 -7.51
CA THR A 119 3.99 -11.51 -7.82
C THR A 119 4.81 -11.35 -6.54
N GLU A 120 6.13 -11.45 -6.65
CA GLU A 120 7.02 -11.15 -5.51
C GLU A 120 6.78 -9.76 -4.90
N LYS A 121 6.23 -8.82 -5.68
CA LYS A 121 5.97 -7.43 -5.32
C LYS A 121 4.50 -7.15 -5.06
N GLY A 122 3.65 -8.15 -5.17
CA GLY A 122 2.22 -8.06 -4.91
C GLY A 122 1.88 -8.05 -3.41
N TRP A 123 0.61 -7.98 -3.15
CA TRP A 123 0.08 -8.03 -1.78
C TRP A 123 0.32 -9.39 -1.15
N LYS A 124 0.98 -9.37 -0.01
CA LYS A 124 1.17 -10.54 0.84
C LYS A 124 0.50 -10.29 2.19
N GLY A 125 -0.13 -11.31 2.71
CA GLY A 125 -0.71 -11.27 4.04
C GLY A 125 0.35 -11.47 5.13
N VAL A 126 -0.07 -11.94 6.29
CA VAL A 126 0.80 -12.22 7.42
C VAL A 126 1.76 -13.37 7.09
N TYR A 127 2.97 -13.30 7.63
CA TYR A 127 3.91 -14.43 7.60
C TYR A 127 3.51 -15.44 8.66
N LEU A 128 3.49 -16.71 8.27
CA LEU A 128 3.19 -17.84 9.15
C LEU A 128 4.38 -18.80 9.13
N SER A 129 4.86 -19.16 10.30
CA SER A 129 5.83 -20.23 10.45
C SER A 129 5.17 -21.61 10.26
N ALA A 130 5.95 -22.63 9.94
CA ALA A 130 5.44 -24.00 9.79
C ALA A 130 4.77 -24.53 11.08
N ASP A 131 5.21 -24.07 12.24
CA ASP A 131 4.59 -24.43 13.52
C ASP A 131 3.23 -23.76 13.70
N GLU A 132 3.10 -22.48 13.39
CA GLU A 132 1.82 -21.75 13.44
C GLU A 132 0.82 -22.31 12.45
N VAL A 133 1.26 -22.70 11.25
CA VAL A 133 0.38 -23.33 10.26
C VAL A 133 -0.14 -24.67 10.77
N LYS A 134 0.71 -25.46 11.44
CA LYS A 134 0.38 -26.79 11.94
C LYS A 134 -0.46 -26.77 13.23
N ASN A 135 -0.08 -25.92 14.17
CA ASN A 135 -0.60 -25.94 15.54
C ASN A 135 -1.55 -24.76 15.84
N GLY A 136 -1.63 -23.80 14.93
CA GLY A 136 -2.36 -22.54 15.12
C GLY A 136 -1.51 -21.46 15.77
N MET A 137 -2.01 -20.23 15.67
CA MET A 137 -1.39 -19.04 16.26
C MET A 137 -2.20 -18.62 17.50
N GLU A 138 -1.51 -18.45 18.62
CA GLU A 138 -2.14 -17.95 19.85
C GLU A 138 -2.09 -16.42 19.92
N PHE A 139 -3.24 -15.79 20.11
CA PHE A 139 -3.34 -14.36 20.30
C PHE A 139 -4.47 -14.01 21.28
N ASN A 140 -4.18 -13.26 22.33
CA ASN A 140 -5.13 -12.86 23.37
C ASN A 140 -5.93 -14.03 24.01
N GLY A 141 -5.32 -15.21 24.16
CA GLY A 141 -5.97 -16.38 24.74
C GLY A 141 -6.88 -17.15 23.79
N TYR A 142 -6.84 -16.82 22.50
CA TYR A 142 -7.53 -17.55 21.44
C TYR A 142 -6.52 -18.23 20.50
N THR A 143 -6.84 -19.42 20.07
CA THR A 143 -6.07 -20.16 19.06
C THR A 143 -6.70 -19.94 17.69
N TYR A 144 -5.95 -19.38 16.76
CA TYR A 144 -6.34 -19.19 15.36
C TYR A 144 -5.74 -20.34 14.54
N THR A 145 -6.60 -21.16 13.96
CA THR A 145 -6.18 -22.30 13.14
C THR A 145 -6.42 -22.05 11.66
N PHE A 146 -5.60 -22.65 10.81
CA PHE A 146 -5.70 -22.55 9.35
C PHE A 146 -6.34 -23.80 8.72
N THR A 147 -6.87 -24.69 9.55
CA THR A 147 -7.58 -25.91 9.14
C THR A 147 -9.09 -25.74 9.29
N ALA A 148 -9.86 -26.66 8.69
CA ALA A 148 -11.32 -26.68 8.67
C ALA A 148 -11.95 -26.41 10.03
N ALA A 149 -13.14 -25.83 10.00
CA ALA A 149 -13.94 -25.35 11.13
C ALA A 149 -13.77 -26.18 12.41
N ASP A 150 -13.12 -25.59 13.39
CA ASP A 150 -13.10 -26.13 14.74
C ASP A 150 -14.45 -25.81 15.39
N THR A 151 -15.03 -26.79 16.03
CA THR A 151 -16.29 -26.64 16.77
C THR A 151 -16.09 -25.98 18.14
N ASN A 152 -14.86 -25.72 18.55
CA ASN A 152 -14.54 -25.03 19.80
C ASN A 152 -14.87 -23.52 19.67
N PRO A 153 -15.81 -22.97 20.48
CA PRO A 153 -16.18 -21.56 20.38
C PRO A 153 -15.08 -20.57 20.77
N ASN A 154 -13.99 -21.06 21.36
CA ASN A 154 -12.83 -20.27 21.71
C ASN A 154 -11.76 -20.25 20.59
N ASN A 155 -11.93 -21.03 19.53
CA ASN A 155 -11.01 -21.07 18.42
C ASN A 155 -11.62 -20.31 17.24
N TYR A 156 -10.85 -19.39 16.68
CA TYR A 156 -11.20 -18.72 15.45
C TYR A 156 -10.50 -19.41 14.28
N CYS A 157 -11.29 -19.97 13.37
CA CYS A 157 -10.75 -20.52 12.13
C CYS A 157 -10.56 -19.39 11.12
N ILE A 158 -9.36 -19.25 10.61
CA ILE A 158 -9.09 -18.36 9.46
C ILE A 158 -9.42 -19.16 8.20
N GLY A 159 -10.72 -19.26 7.92
CA GLY A 159 -11.24 -19.93 6.75
C GLY A 159 -11.32 -21.45 6.86
N THR A 160 -12.15 -22.02 6.02
CA THR A 160 -12.24 -23.45 5.77
C THR A 160 -11.09 -23.80 4.84
N SER A 161 -10.26 -24.65 5.08
CA SER A 161 -9.01 -25.06 4.42
C SER A 161 -8.39 -24.08 3.43
N MET A 162 -7.08 -23.99 3.37
CA MET A 162 -6.41 -23.08 2.41
C MET A 162 -6.77 -23.38 0.97
N SER A 163 -7.10 -24.63 0.63
CA SER A 163 -7.55 -25.05 -0.71
C SER A 163 -8.92 -24.54 -1.11
N ASP A 164 -9.83 -24.34 -0.16
CA ASP A 164 -11.21 -23.95 -0.46
C ASP A 164 -11.40 -22.42 -0.54
N ASN A 165 -10.42 -21.65 -0.06
CA ASN A 165 -10.50 -20.20 0.06
C ASN A 165 -9.54 -19.40 -0.83
N ASN A 166 -8.99 -19.96 -1.88
CA ASN A 166 -8.04 -19.29 -2.75
C ASN A 166 -6.81 -18.71 -2.03
N TRP A 167 -6.40 -19.29 -0.90
CA TRP A 167 -5.21 -18.90 -0.17
C TRP A 167 -4.11 -19.91 -0.37
N THR A 168 -2.88 -19.44 -0.54
CA THR A 168 -1.67 -20.27 -0.51
C THR A 168 -0.62 -19.62 0.37
N LEU A 169 0.40 -20.38 0.70
CA LEU A 169 1.60 -19.86 1.36
C LEU A 169 2.73 -19.78 0.33
N THR A 170 3.57 -18.75 0.43
CA THR A 170 4.67 -18.53 -0.54
C THR A 170 5.63 -19.72 -0.62
N ASP A 171 5.86 -20.43 0.48
CA ASP A 171 6.86 -21.49 0.61
C ASP A 171 6.23 -22.88 0.85
N GLY A 172 4.93 -23.02 0.55
CA GLY A 172 4.19 -24.29 0.63
C GLY A 172 3.60 -24.57 2.00
N ASP A 173 4.41 -24.92 2.99
CA ASP A 173 3.99 -25.21 4.37
C ASP A 173 4.25 -24.07 5.37
N HIS A 174 4.85 -22.97 4.91
CA HIS A 174 5.10 -21.76 5.67
C HIS A 174 5.20 -20.54 4.73
N GLY A 175 5.49 -19.35 5.26
CA GLY A 175 5.69 -18.16 4.45
C GLY A 175 4.52 -17.17 4.55
N TYR A 176 4.43 -16.27 3.59
CA TYR A 176 3.37 -15.27 3.56
C TYR A 176 2.08 -15.86 2.98
N LEU A 177 0.96 -15.47 3.56
CA LEU A 177 -0.35 -15.73 2.98
C LEU A 177 -0.51 -14.94 1.67
N VAL A 178 -0.88 -15.65 0.61
CA VAL A 178 -1.21 -15.06 -0.70
C VAL A 178 -2.65 -15.42 -1.04
N TYR A 179 -3.45 -14.40 -1.33
CA TYR A 179 -4.85 -14.55 -1.70
C TYR A 179 -5.00 -14.48 -3.22
N HIS A 180 -5.56 -15.52 -3.81
CA HIS A 180 -5.68 -15.69 -5.28
C HIS A 180 -7.05 -15.28 -5.83
N GLU A 181 -7.76 -14.38 -5.19
CA GLU A 181 -8.96 -13.83 -5.82
C GLU A 181 -8.58 -13.03 -7.07
N ASP A 182 -9.30 -13.28 -8.16
CA ASP A 182 -9.06 -12.67 -9.45
C ASP A 182 -9.44 -11.17 -9.40
N LEU A 183 -8.57 -10.37 -8.82
CA LEU A 183 -8.69 -8.92 -8.88
C LEU A 183 -8.24 -8.45 -10.26
N ARG A 184 -9.22 -8.11 -11.07
CA ARG A 184 -8.96 -7.49 -12.37
C ARG A 184 -9.01 -5.99 -12.24
N PHE A 185 -8.00 -5.33 -12.77
CA PHE A 185 -8.05 -3.91 -13.03
C PHE A 185 -8.29 -3.69 -14.52
N ASP A 186 -9.24 -2.84 -14.85
CA ASP A 186 -9.56 -2.41 -16.21
C ASP A 186 -9.41 -0.90 -16.28
N GLU A 187 -8.83 -0.36 -17.36
CA GLU A 187 -8.62 1.09 -17.54
C GLU A 187 -9.91 1.91 -17.37
N ARG A 188 -11.06 1.32 -17.70
CA ARG A 188 -12.37 1.96 -17.47
C ARG A 188 -12.64 2.27 -15.98
N MET A 189 -11.95 1.62 -15.06
CA MET A 189 -12.08 1.88 -13.63
C MET A 189 -11.52 3.23 -13.19
N TYR A 190 -10.67 3.86 -14.01
CA TYR A 190 -10.26 5.26 -13.76
C TYR A 190 -11.42 6.26 -13.94
N VAL A 191 -12.43 5.89 -14.71
CA VAL A 191 -13.61 6.72 -14.93
C VAL A 191 -14.72 6.23 -14.00
N ARG A 192 -15.11 7.03 -13.03
CA ARG A 192 -16.26 6.71 -12.17
C ARG A 192 -17.54 6.81 -13.00
N PRO A 193 -18.30 5.72 -13.17
CA PRO A 193 -19.56 5.76 -13.92
C PRO A 193 -20.58 6.62 -13.19
N ILE A 194 -21.41 7.34 -13.94
CA ILE A 194 -22.55 8.03 -13.38
C ILE A 194 -23.54 6.96 -12.87
N PRO A 195 -23.94 7.00 -11.59
CA PRO A 195 -24.91 6.05 -11.07
C PRO A 195 -26.18 6.00 -11.92
N SER A 196 -26.69 4.81 -12.22
CA SER A 196 -27.92 4.65 -13.02
C SER A 196 -29.12 5.37 -12.42
N ALA A 197 -29.20 5.47 -11.09
CA ALA A 197 -30.20 6.26 -10.39
C ALA A 197 -30.13 7.76 -10.72
N ALA A 198 -28.93 8.31 -10.94
CA ALA A 198 -28.78 9.72 -11.34
C ALA A 198 -29.18 9.96 -12.81
N LEU A 199 -29.05 8.94 -13.67
CA LEU A 199 -29.51 9.00 -15.06
C LEU A 199 -31.05 8.96 -15.14
N SER A 200 -31.71 8.15 -14.29
CA SER A 200 -33.17 8.05 -14.27
C SER A 200 -33.90 9.27 -13.68
N LEU A 201 -33.19 10.12 -12.94
CA LEU A 201 -33.78 11.37 -12.38
C LEU A 201 -33.78 12.53 -13.38
N ASN A 202 -33.11 12.39 -14.53
CA ASN A 202 -32.99 13.43 -15.58
C ASN A 202 -33.78 13.07 -16.86
N THR A 203 -34.63 12.06 -16.80
CA THR A 203 -35.61 11.70 -17.85
C THR A 203 -37.02 12.05 -17.39
#